data_14aaf2c2b7e9774e2895fc359c0241d1
#
_entry.id   14aaf2c2b7e9774e2895fc359c0241d1
#
_cell.length_a   1.000
_cell.length_b   1.000
_cell.length_c   1.000
_cell.angle_alpha   90.00
_cell.angle_beta   90.00
_cell.angle_gamma   90.00
#
_symmetry.space_group_name_H-M   'P 1'
#
loop_
_entity.id
_entity.type
_entity.pdbx_description
1 polymer ?
#
loop_
_entity_poly.entity_id
_entity_poly.type
_entity_poly.pdbx_seq_one_letter_code
_entity_poly.pdbx_strand_id
1 'polypeptide(L)'
;MHSMNLQSAPPLTRHAPAESGSLVSMLREAFPHVLAIYAFGSRITGDAGPDSDLDLAVLVAGYADPLALWDRAGALADVVGCHVDLLDLRAASTVMQYQILQNGWRLWAVQPEADLFECFVLNEKLGLDAARQPLLDDIAREGKIHG
;
A
#
# COMPACT_ATOMS: atom_id res chain seq x y z
N MET A 1 -26.25 2.24 7.63
CA MET A 1 -25.84 1.78 7.27
C MET A 1 -24.59 1.60 7.14
N HIS A 2 -23.80 1.75 7.74
CA HIS A 2 -22.57 1.63 7.59
C HIS A 2 -22.01 0.33 7.56
N SER A 3 -22.55 -0.66 8.09
CA SER A 3 -22.03 -1.99 7.97
C SER A 3 -22.08 -2.47 6.55
N MET A 4 -22.99 -1.94 5.78
CA MET A 4 -22.97 -2.23 4.38
C MET A 4 -21.73 -1.76 3.72
N ASN A 5 -21.23 -0.62 4.12
CA ASN A 5 -20.00 -0.11 3.57
C ASN A 5 -18.83 -1.02 3.86
N LEU A 6 -18.82 -1.59 5.05
CA LEU A 6 -17.77 -2.54 5.39
C LEU A 6 -17.82 -3.76 4.50
N GLN A 7 -19.02 -4.19 4.17
CA GLN A 7 -19.16 -5.36 3.33
C GLN A 7 -18.83 -5.08 1.90
N SER A 8 -19.14 -3.89 1.42
CA SER A 8 -18.83 -3.53 0.05
C SER A 8 -17.38 -3.14 -0.14
N ALA A 9 -16.70 -2.76 0.92
CA ALA A 9 -15.29 -2.41 0.82
C ALA A 9 -14.48 -3.66 0.49
N PRO A 10 -13.44 -3.53 -0.33
CA PRO A 10 -12.57 -4.65 -0.59
C PRO A 10 -11.98 -5.18 0.70
N PRO A 11 -11.88 -6.49 0.85
CA PRO A 11 -11.27 -7.04 2.06
C PRO A 11 -9.77 -6.85 2.13
N LEU A 12 -9.17 -6.21 1.13
CA LEU A 12 -7.72 -6.09 1.05
C LEU A 12 -7.13 -5.16 2.08
N THR A 13 -7.84 -4.08 2.45
CA THR A 13 -7.28 -3.09 3.37
C THR A 13 -8.19 -2.89 4.57
N ARG A 14 -7.59 -2.63 5.71
CA ARG A 14 -8.31 -2.31 6.93
C ARG A 14 -8.40 -0.80 7.10
N HIS A 15 -9.42 -0.36 7.81
CA HIS A 15 -9.58 1.05 8.12
C HIS A 15 -8.69 1.45 9.29
N ALA A 16 -8.16 2.66 9.21
CA ALA A 16 -7.24 3.17 10.20
C ALA A 16 -7.92 3.62 11.47
N PRO A 17 -7.19 3.62 12.58
CA PRO A 17 -7.68 4.26 13.78
C PRO A 17 -7.75 5.78 13.63
N ALA A 18 -8.52 6.42 14.50
CA ALA A 18 -8.77 7.86 14.40
C ALA A 18 -7.51 8.71 14.60
N GLU A 19 -6.52 8.18 15.32
CA GLU A 19 -5.30 8.94 15.60
C GLU A 19 -4.41 9.14 14.38
N SER A 20 -4.74 8.58 13.24
CA SER A 20 -3.97 8.82 12.01
C SER A 20 -4.33 10.14 11.33
N GLY A 21 -5.27 10.92 11.88
CA GLY A 21 -5.78 12.12 11.23
C GLY A 21 -4.74 13.16 10.88
N SER A 22 -3.76 13.39 11.75
CA SER A 22 -2.74 14.41 11.48
C SER A 22 -1.82 14.02 10.33
N LEU A 23 -1.48 12.74 10.22
CA LEU A 23 -0.68 12.23 9.10
C LEU A 23 -1.43 12.40 7.79
N VAL A 24 -2.71 12.06 7.80
CA VAL A 24 -3.55 12.19 6.62
C VAL A 24 -3.63 13.65 6.19
N SER A 25 -3.85 14.57 7.13
CA SER A 25 -3.93 16.01 6.81
C SER A 25 -2.65 16.51 6.18
N MET A 26 -1.50 16.14 6.74
CA MET A 26 -0.22 16.56 6.21
C MET A 26 0.00 16.05 4.79
N LEU A 27 -0.35 14.80 4.53
CA LEU A 27 -0.15 14.20 3.21
C LEU A 27 -1.12 14.78 2.19
N ARG A 28 -2.34 15.08 2.59
CA ARG A 28 -3.31 15.69 1.68
C ARG A 28 -2.89 17.10 1.28
N GLU A 29 -2.28 17.83 2.19
CA GLU A 29 -1.74 19.17 1.87
C GLU A 29 -0.53 19.09 0.97
N ALA A 30 0.34 18.12 1.24
CA ALA A 30 1.57 17.95 0.46
C ALA A 30 1.29 17.45 -0.96
N PHE A 31 0.27 16.62 -1.12
CA PHE A 31 -0.08 16.02 -2.41
C PHE A 31 -1.54 16.30 -2.71
N PRO A 32 -1.84 17.47 -3.32
CA PRO A 32 -3.24 17.88 -3.55
C PRO A 32 -4.05 16.92 -4.42
N HIS A 33 -3.36 16.11 -5.25
CA HIS A 33 -4.02 15.14 -6.13
C HIS A 33 -3.99 13.74 -5.56
N VAL A 34 -3.78 13.60 -4.25
CA VAL A 34 -3.75 12.29 -3.62
C VAL A 34 -5.14 11.66 -3.66
N LEU A 35 -5.17 10.37 -3.99
CA LEU A 35 -6.40 9.59 -4.10
C LEU A 35 -6.55 8.61 -2.96
N ALA A 36 -5.44 8.18 -2.35
CA ALA A 36 -5.49 7.28 -1.21
C ALA A 36 -4.18 7.31 -0.46
N ILE A 37 -4.25 6.99 0.83
CA ILE A 37 -3.09 6.93 1.71
C ILE A 37 -3.18 5.63 2.49
N TYR A 38 -2.06 4.89 2.53
CA TYR A 38 -1.99 3.60 3.19
C TYR A 38 -0.81 3.57 4.16
N ALA A 39 -0.98 2.85 5.26
CA ALA A 39 0.11 2.52 6.18
C ALA A 39 0.36 1.02 6.08
N PHE A 40 1.62 0.61 6.08
CA PHE A 40 1.96 -0.80 5.94
C PHE A 40 3.24 -1.09 6.70
N GLY A 41 3.76 -2.30 6.54
CA GLY A 41 5.02 -2.69 7.16
C GLY A 41 4.86 -3.23 8.56
N SER A 42 5.99 -3.39 9.26
CA SER A 42 6.02 -4.12 10.53
C SER A 42 5.20 -3.45 11.64
N ARG A 43 5.11 -2.13 11.65
CA ARG A 43 4.30 -1.43 12.67
C ARG A 43 2.82 -1.76 12.53
N ILE A 44 2.38 -2.03 11.32
CA ILE A 44 0.96 -2.32 11.04
C ILE A 44 0.66 -3.80 11.27
N THR A 45 1.61 -4.67 10.95
CA THR A 45 1.39 -6.12 11.12
C THR A 45 1.62 -6.59 12.54
N GLY A 46 2.16 -5.74 13.41
CA GLY A 46 2.40 -6.11 14.80
C GLY A 46 3.76 -6.73 15.06
N ASP A 47 4.62 -6.78 14.06
CA ASP A 47 5.98 -7.32 14.22
C ASP A 47 6.99 -6.28 14.65
N ALA A 48 6.53 -5.05 14.86
CA ALA A 48 7.42 -3.93 15.11
C ALA A 48 7.88 -3.85 16.55
N GLY A 49 9.12 -3.44 16.74
CA GLY A 49 9.60 -2.97 18.03
C GLY A 49 9.38 -1.46 18.15
N PRO A 50 9.80 -0.89 19.29
CA PRO A 50 9.59 0.55 19.53
C PRO A 50 10.28 1.46 18.54
N ASP A 51 11.36 0.99 17.91
CA ASP A 51 12.16 1.81 16.99
C ASP A 51 11.89 1.51 15.54
N SER A 52 10.83 0.77 15.24
CA SER A 52 10.52 0.41 13.86
C SER A 52 10.06 1.61 13.06
N ASP A 53 10.41 1.61 11.77
CA ASP A 53 10.01 2.67 10.85
C ASP A 53 8.52 2.63 10.60
N LEU A 54 7.96 3.78 10.27
CA LEU A 54 6.59 3.87 9.81
C LEU A 54 6.61 3.92 8.28
N ASP A 55 5.95 2.96 7.66
CA ASP A 55 5.90 2.86 6.19
C ASP A 55 4.55 3.35 5.69
N LEU A 56 4.58 4.33 4.80
CA LEU A 56 3.39 4.94 4.22
C LEU A 56 3.46 4.90 2.70
N ALA A 57 2.32 4.78 2.06
CA ALA A 57 2.21 4.84 0.61
C ALA A 57 1.12 5.82 0.23
N VAL A 58 1.38 6.63 -0.79
CA VAL A 58 0.37 7.52 -1.36
C VAL A 58 0.05 7.07 -2.77
N LEU A 59 -1.23 7.11 -3.11
CA LEU A 59 -1.70 6.92 -4.47
C LEU A 59 -2.13 8.29 -4.96
N VAL A 60 -1.47 8.78 -6.00
CA VAL A 60 -1.82 10.09 -6.56
C VAL A 60 -2.33 9.91 -7.99
N ALA A 61 -2.98 10.94 -8.53
CA ALA A 61 -3.32 10.97 -9.93
C ALA A 61 -2.03 11.15 -10.71
N GLY A 62 -1.60 10.11 -11.43
CA GLY A 62 -0.28 10.08 -12.05
C GLY A 62 0.77 9.54 -11.10
N TYR A 63 1.93 10.17 -11.09
CA TYR A 63 3.04 9.74 -10.23
C TYR A 63 3.48 10.88 -9.33
N ALA A 64 3.92 10.52 -8.13
CA ALA A 64 4.42 11.52 -7.18
C ALA A 64 5.88 11.85 -7.51
N ASP A 65 6.25 13.11 -7.25
CA ASP A 65 7.64 13.54 -7.41
C ASP A 65 8.50 12.88 -6.33
N PRO A 66 9.57 12.14 -6.70
CA PRO A 66 10.42 11.49 -5.71
C PRO A 66 11.05 12.44 -4.69
N LEU A 67 11.39 13.65 -5.09
CA LEU A 67 11.96 14.63 -4.16
C LEU A 67 10.91 15.09 -3.16
N ALA A 68 9.66 15.25 -3.60
CA ALA A 68 8.58 15.62 -2.72
C ALA A 68 8.30 14.51 -1.71
N LEU A 69 8.38 13.25 -2.14
CA LEU A 69 8.20 12.12 -1.24
C LEU A 69 9.27 12.12 -0.16
N TRP A 70 10.53 12.31 -0.55
CA TRP A 70 11.65 12.33 0.37
C TRP A 70 11.52 13.46 1.38
N ASP A 71 11.20 14.64 0.90
CA ASP A 71 11.07 15.82 1.73
C ASP A 71 9.91 15.69 2.72
N ARG A 72 8.77 15.21 2.25
CA ARG A 72 7.60 15.04 3.13
C ARG A 72 7.81 13.92 4.14
N ALA A 73 8.54 12.87 3.78
CA ALA A 73 8.88 11.82 4.72
C ALA A 73 9.66 12.37 5.91
N GLY A 74 10.62 13.27 5.65
CA GLY A 74 11.36 13.93 6.72
C GLY A 74 10.47 14.78 7.62
N ALA A 75 9.55 15.53 7.03
CA ALA A 75 8.62 16.35 7.80
C ALA A 75 7.68 15.49 8.67
N LEU A 76 7.22 14.37 8.12
CA LEU A 76 6.38 13.45 8.88
C LEU A 76 7.16 12.80 10.04
N ALA A 77 8.42 12.44 9.78
CA ALA A 77 9.26 11.84 10.82
C ALA A 77 9.40 12.77 12.03
N ASP A 78 9.50 14.07 11.79
CA ASP A 78 9.58 15.05 12.87
C ASP A 78 8.31 15.08 13.71
N VAL A 79 7.15 14.86 13.08
CA VAL A 79 5.87 14.87 13.77
C VAL A 79 5.65 13.60 14.57
N VAL A 80 5.97 12.43 13.97
CA VAL A 80 5.65 11.15 14.60
C VAL A 80 6.76 10.63 15.51
N GLY A 81 7.94 11.20 15.42
CA GLY A 81 9.04 10.83 16.32
C GLY A 81 9.74 9.53 15.92
N CYS A 82 9.63 9.09 14.69
CA CYS A 82 10.36 7.94 14.19
C CYS A 82 10.63 8.14 12.70
N HIS A 83 11.49 7.28 12.15
CA HIS A 83 11.78 7.33 10.71
C HIS A 83 10.52 6.98 9.91
N VAL A 84 10.28 7.71 8.84
CA VAL A 84 9.13 7.49 7.95
C VAL A 84 9.64 7.21 6.55
N ASP A 85 9.17 6.09 5.97
CA ASP A 85 9.37 5.78 4.57
C ASP A 85 8.07 6.09 3.84
N LEU A 86 8.16 6.89 2.79
CA LEU A 86 6.98 7.30 2.03
C LEU A 86 7.21 6.95 0.56
N LEU A 87 6.34 6.11 0.01
CA LEU A 87 6.49 5.67 -1.37
C LEU A 87 5.26 6.01 -2.20
N ASP A 88 5.46 5.99 -3.52
CA ASP A 88 4.40 6.16 -4.50
C ASP A 88 3.84 4.78 -4.82
N LEU A 89 2.60 4.53 -4.43
CA LEU A 89 2.00 3.22 -4.61
C LEU A 89 1.93 2.82 -6.09
N ARG A 90 1.62 3.78 -6.96
CA ARG A 90 1.50 3.50 -8.40
C ARG A 90 2.84 3.07 -9.01
N ALA A 91 3.95 3.59 -8.48
CA ALA A 91 5.28 3.27 -8.98
C ALA A 91 5.85 1.96 -8.41
N ALA A 92 5.19 1.39 -7.43
CA ALA A 92 5.65 0.13 -6.82
C ALA A 92 5.34 -1.06 -7.75
N SER A 93 6.04 -2.18 -7.52
CA SER A 93 5.76 -3.40 -8.27
C SER A 93 4.37 -3.94 -7.93
N THR A 94 3.81 -4.75 -8.80
CA THR A 94 2.51 -5.38 -8.57
C THR A 94 2.51 -6.20 -7.27
N VAL A 95 3.59 -6.90 -7.00
CA VAL A 95 3.71 -7.70 -5.78
C VAL A 95 3.68 -6.81 -4.54
N MET A 96 4.45 -5.71 -4.57
CA MET A 96 4.46 -4.77 -3.44
C MET A 96 3.11 -4.09 -3.27
N GLN A 97 2.50 -3.65 -4.37
CA GLN A 97 1.15 -3.06 -4.33
C GLN A 97 0.17 -4.02 -3.67
N TYR A 98 0.18 -5.27 -4.10
CA TYR A 98 -0.73 -6.27 -3.54
C TYR A 98 -0.47 -6.48 -2.06
N GLN A 99 0.78 -6.56 -1.65
CA GLN A 99 1.12 -6.75 -0.23
C GLN A 99 0.67 -5.58 0.62
N ILE A 100 0.81 -4.36 0.13
CA ILE A 100 0.36 -3.17 0.85
C ILE A 100 -1.16 -3.21 1.03
N LEU A 101 -1.89 -3.56 -0.03
CA LEU A 101 -3.35 -3.63 0.03
C LEU A 101 -3.83 -4.79 0.90
N GLN A 102 -3.11 -5.91 0.87
CA GLN A 102 -3.51 -7.10 1.62
C GLN A 102 -3.29 -6.93 3.11
N ASN A 103 -2.17 -6.37 3.52
CA ASN A 103 -1.75 -6.34 4.91
C ASN A 103 -1.78 -4.95 5.54
N GLY A 104 -1.94 -3.91 4.75
CA GLY A 104 -1.88 -2.55 5.24
C GLY A 104 -3.22 -2.02 5.69
N TRP A 105 -3.19 -0.78 6.15
CA TRP A 105 -4.38 -0.03 6.54
C TRP A 105 -4.60 1.11 5.56
N ARG A 106 -5.83 1.26 5.07
CA ARG A 106 -6.19 2.41 4.26
C ARG A 106 -6.58 3.54 5.20
N LEU A 107 -5.69 4.54 5.28
CA LEU A 107 -5.90 5.66 6.18
C LEU A 107 -6.92 6.65 5.64
N TRP A 108 -6.95 6.82 4.33
CA TRP A 108 -7.83 7.79 3.67
C TRP A 108 -7.94 7.43 2.19
N ALA A 109 -9.07 7.74 1.59
CA ALA A 109 -9.29 7.40 0.19
C ALA A 109 -10.37 8.27 -0.43
N VAL A 110 -10.19 8.55 -1.72
CA VAL A 110 -11.22 9.17 -2.56
C VAL A 110 -11.88 8.05 -3.35
N GLN A 111 -13.19 7.96 -3.29
CA GLN A 111 -13.95 6.94 -4.00
C GLN A 111 -14.63 7.55 -5.21
N PRO A 112 -14.75 6.83 -6.31
CA PRO A 112 -14.41 5.39 -6.46
C PRO A 112 -12.97 5.11 -6.89
N GLU A 113 -12.15 6.15 -7.02
CA GLU A 113 -10.81 6.02 -7.59
C GLU A 113 -9.94 5.03 -6.83
N ALA A 114 -9.97 5.08 -5.50
CA ALA A 114 -9.18 4.16 -4.70
C ALA A 114 -9.62 2.72 -4.90
N ASP A 115 -10.91 2.46 -4.90
CA ASP A 115 -11.43 1.10 -5.09
C ASP A 115 -11.10 0.58 -6.49
N LEU A 116 -11.18 1.45 -7.50
CA LEU A 116 -10.83 1.06 -8.85
C LEU A 116 -9.35 0.68 -8.97
N PHE A 117 -8.48 1.43 -8.31
CA PHE A 117 -7.07 1.09 -8.31
C PHE A 117 -6.82 -0.24 -7.61
N GLU A 118 -7.49 -0.47 -6.48
CA GLU A 118 -7.34 -1.74 -5.75
C GLU A 118 -7.80 -2.91 -6.59
N CYS A 119 -8.91 -2.76 -7.31
CA CYS A 119 -9.36 -3.79 -8.23
C CYS A 119 -8.36 -4.03 -9.36
N PHE A 120 -7.76 -2.95 -9.87
CA PHE A 120 -6.74 -3.07 -10.90
C PHE A 120 -5.54 -3.88 -10.39
N VAL A 121 -5.08 -3.58 -9.19
CA VAL A 121 -3.95 -4.30 -8.58
C VAL A 121 -4.29 -5.78 -8.43
N LEU A 122 -5.48 -6.07 -7.95
CA LEU A 122 -5.90 -7.46 -7.76
C LEU A 122 -5.92 -8.20 -9.10
N ASN A 123 -6.45 -7.59 -10.15
CA ASN A 123 -6.45 -8.19 -11.47
C ASN A 123 -5.05 -8.41 -12.01
N GLU A 124 -4.15 -7.44 -11.80
CA GLU A 124 -2.76 -7.57 -12.22
C GLU A 124 -2.06 -8.70 -11.48
N LYS A 125 -2.33 -8.83 -10.19
CA LYS A 125 -1.73 -9.89 -9.37
C LYS A 125 -2.21 -11.26 -9.83
N LEU A 126 -3.51 -11.41 -10.11
CA LEU A 126 -4.06 -12.66 -10.62
C LEU A 126 -3.47 -13.01 -11.98
N GLY A 127 -3.34 -12.03 -12.86
CA GLY A 127 -2.73 -12.26 -14.17
C GLY A 127 -1.26 -12.65 -14.06
N LEU A 128 -0.53 -12.02 -13.17
CA LEU A 128 0.87 -12.34 -12.95
C LEU A 128 1.02 -13.75 -12.40
N ASP A 129 0.19 -14.14 -11.44
CA ASP A 129 0.24 -15.48 -10.86
C ASP A 129 -0.11 -16.54 -11.92
N ALA A 130 -1.12 -16.27 -12.73
CA ALA A 130 -1.50 -17.18 -13.82
C ALA A 130 -0.40 -17.33 -14.85
N ALA A 131 0.27 -16.23 -15.20
CA ALA A 131 1.37 -16.25 -16.16
C ALA A 131 2.59 -17.01 -15.64
N ARG A 132 2.79 -16.99 -14.32
CA ARG A 132 3.94 -17.68 -13.73
C ARG A 132 3.73 -19.17 -13.53
N GLN A 133 2.49 -19.63 -13.42
CA GLN A 133 2.20 -21.02 -13.09
C GLN A 133 2.82 -22.02 -14.05
N PRO A 134 2.70 -21.85 -15.38
CA PRO A 134 3.36 -22.80 -16.29
C PRO A 134 4.87 -22.86 -16.13
N LEU A 135 5.50 -21.72 -15.86
CA LEU A 135 6.95 -21.69 -15.66
C LEU A 135 7.34 -22.44 -14.39
N LEU A 136 6.57 -22.27 -13.33
CA LEU A 136 6.84 -22.98 -12.08
C LEU A 136 6.67 -24.48 -12.26
N ASP A 137 5.66 -24.91 -13.02
CA ASP A 137 5.44 -26.32 -13.30
C ASP A 137 6.60 -26.90 -14.11
N ASP A 138 7.12 -26.18 -15.08
CA ASP A 138 8.25 -26.62 -15.89
C ASP A 138 9.51 -26.77 -15.03
N ILE A 139 9.77 -25.81 -14.16
CA ILE A 139 10.92 -25.87 -13.25
C ILE A 139 10.81 -27.11 -12.35
N ALA A 140 9.62 -27.37 -11.81
CA ALA A 140 9.42 -28.54 -10.96
C ALA A 140 9.68 -29.84 -11.71
N ARG A 141 9.24 -29.94 -12.97
CA ARG A 141 9.48 -31.12 -13.77
C ARG A 141 10.96 -31.31 -14.08
N GLU A 142 11.63 -30.22 -14.47
CA GLU A 142 13.05 -30.30 -14.75
C GLU A 142 13.85 -30.66 -13.50
N GLY A 143 13.47 -30.13 -12.36
CA GLY A 143 14.11 -30.47 -11.10
C GLY A 143 13.99 -31.95 -10.79
N LYS A 144 12.85 -32.57 -11.11
CA LYS A 144 12.69 -34.00 -10.91
C LYS A 144 13.57 -34.81 -11.85
N ILE A 145 13.73 -34.34 -13.07
CA ILE A 145 14.54 -35.02 -14.07
C ILE A 145 16.01 -34.99 -13.69
N HIS A 146 16.44 -33.82 -13.23
CA HIS A 146 17.85 -33.61 -12.92
C HIS A 146 18.22 -34.01 -11.49
N GLY A 147 17.24 -34.07 -10.66
CA GLY A 147 17.46 -34.41 -9.27
C GLY A 147 17.18 -35.82 -8.96
#